data_7ca1bc223679ba2f48a0a59367a8e497
#
_entry.id   7ca1bc223679ba2f48a0a59367a8e497
#
_cell.length_a   1.000
_cell.length_b   1.000
_cell.length_c   1.000
_cell.angle_alpha   90.00
_cell.angle_beta   90.00
_cell.angle_gamma   90.00
#
_symmetry.space_group_name_H-M   'P 1'
#
loop_
_entity.id
_entity.type
_entity.pdbx_description
1 polymer ?
#
loop_
_entity_poly.entity_id
_entity_poly.type
_entity_poly.pdbx_seq_one_letter_code
_entity_poly.pdbx_strand_id
1 'polypeptide(L)'
;NCASLAGHVDVEDGAILGGLSGVHQECVVGALAFVGGLSRVAKDVPPYMIVDGNPATCCGPNTVGLKRNGLNTPQRACIRQMFKIMFRSDLNTTQALHEIESVVEESDERTHFMEFVRKSIRGIIK
;
A
#
# COMPACT_ATOMS: atom_id res chain seq x y z
N ASN A 1 12.98 -3.97 13.78
CA ASN A 1 13.75 -5.00 14.48
C ASN A 1 13.86 -6.28 13.66
N CYS A 2 15.03 -6.55 13.11
CA CYS A 2 15.29 -7.77 12.34
C CYS A 2 14.39 -7.95 11.11
N ALA A 3 13.89 -6.87 10.54
CA ALA A 3 13.25 -6.93 9.24
C ALA A 3 14.32 -7.18 8.17
N SER A 4 14.02 -8.04 7.21
CA SER A 4 14.96 -8.43 6.16
C SER A 4 14.46 -8.04 4.79
N LEU A 5 15.31 -7.37 4.03
CA LEU A 5 15.02 -6.97 2.65
C LEU A 5 15.95 -7.76 1.72
N ALA A 6 15.39 -8.44 0.75
CA ALA A 6 16.18 -9.08 -0.28
C ALA A 6 16.70 -8.05 -1.30
N GLY A 7 17.37 -8.50 -2.36
CA GLY A 7 18.01 -7.60 -3.30
C GLY A 7 17.07 -6.67 -4.04
N HIS A 8 17.50 -5.43 -4.26
CA HIS A 8 16.78 -4.45 -5.07
C HIS A 8 15.36 -4.12 -4.58
N VAL A 9 15.17 -4.12 -3.26
CA VAL A 9 13.91 -3.68 -2.64
C VAL A 9 13.96 -2.17 -2.45
N ASP A 10 12.92 -1.49 -2.93
CA ASP A 10 12.72 -0.06 -2.69
C ASP A 10 11.72 0.13 -1.58
N VAL A 11 12.04 1.00 -0.63
CA VAL A 11 11.13 1.39 0.46
C VAL A 11 10.88 2.88 0.34
N GLU A 12 9.64 3.25 0.10
CA GLU A 12 9.27 4.65 -0.04
C GLU A 12 9.15 5.35 1.31
N ASP A 13 8.97 6.68 1.28
CA ASP A 13 9.01 7.51 2.48
C ASP A 13 7.95 7.11 3.51
N GLY A 14 8.36 7.09 4.77
CA GLY A 14 7.45 6.87 5.88
C GLY A 14 6.93 5.45 6.06
N ALA A 15 7.35 4.50 5.22
CA ALA A 15 6.96 3.11 5.37
C ALA A 15 7.58 2.49 6.63
N ILE A 16 6.85 1.59 7.28
CA ILE A 16 7.31 0.89 8.47
C ILE A 16 7.29 -0.62 8.22
N LEU A 17 8.38 -1.27 8.53
CA LEU A 17 8.51 -2.72 8.43
C LEU A 17 8.53 -3.31 9.84
N GLY A 18 7.54 -4.09 10.18
CA GLY A 18 7.44 -4.74 11.47
C GLY A 18 8.57 -5.74 11.70
N GLY A 19 8.82 -6.06 12.96
CA GLY A 19 9.90 -6.96 13.36
C GLY A 19 9.80 -8.34 12.73
N LEU A 20 10.93 -8.88 12.29
CA LEU A 20 11.04 -10.20 11.68
C LEU A 20 10.20 -10.37 10.40
N SER A 21 9.80 -9.27 9.77
CA SER A 21 9.17 -9.33 8.44
C SER A 21 10.23 -9.56 7.37
N GLY A 22 9.80 -10.14 6.25
CA GLY A 22 10.69 -10.38 5.11
C GLY A 22 10.07 -9.86 3.82
N VAL A 23 10.87 -9.16 3.01
CA VAL A 23 10.43 -8.62 1.73
C VAL A 23 11.21 -9.29 0.60
N HIS A 24 10.47 -9.90 -0.31
CA HIS A 24 11.06 -10.61 -1.46
C HIS A 24 11.77 -9.62 -2.39
N GLN A 25 12.76 -10.14 -3.13
CA GLN A 25 13.58 -9.30 -4.01
C GLN A 25 12.73 -8.53 -5.03
N GLU A 26 13.18 -7.32 -5.35
CA GLU A 26 12.58 -6.42 -6.34
C GLU A 26 11.18 -5.91 -6.01
N CYS A 27 10.67 -6.17 -4.81
CA CYS A 27 9.41 -5.58 -4.35
C CYS A 27 9.60 -4.12 -3.97
N VAL A 28 8.53 -3.35 -4.07
CA VAL A 28 8.47 -1.96 -3.61
C VAL A 28 7.51 -1.87 -2.44
N VAL A 29 7.95 -1.25 -1.35
CA VAL A 29 7.07 -0.95 -0.21
C VAL A 29 6.63 0.50 -0.33
N GLY A 30 5.33 0.72 -0.51
CA GLY A 30 4.78 2.03 -0.79
C GLY A 30 4.85 3.01 0.38
N ALA A 31 4.72 4.30 0.05
CA ALA A 31 4.80 5.38 1.04
C ALA A 31 3.77 5.20 2.15
N LEU A 32 4.18 5.45 3.39
CA LEU A 32 3.33 5.37 4.58
C LEU A 32 2.64 4.02 4.77
N ALA A 33 3.13 2.98 4.12
CA ALA A 33 2.63 1.63 4.32
C ALA A 33 3.17 1.05 5.63
N PHE A 34 2.45 0.08 6.16
CA PHE A 34 2.86 -0.65 7.36
C PHE A 34 2.83 -2.15 7.07
N VAL A 35 3.97 -2.80 7.27
CA VAL A 35 4.08 -4.25 7.15
C VAL A 35 4.08 -4.83 8.56
N GLY A 36 3.10 -5.67 8.86
CA GLY A 36 3.00 -6.32 10.18
C GLY A 36 4.19 -7.21 10.49
N GLY A 37 4.50 -7.38 11.78
CA GLY A 37 5.59 -8.27 12.20
C GLY A 37 5.38 -9.70 11.71
N LEU A 38 6.48 -10.41 11.44
CA LEU A 38 6.47 -11.80 10.97
C LEU A 38 5.79 -12.00 9.60
N SER A 39 5.55 -10.92 8.86
CA SER A 39 4.89 -11.01 7.56
C SER A 39 5.85 -11.38 6.45
N ARG A 40 5.33 -12.10 5.45
CA ARG A 40 6.07 -12.41 4.23
C ARG A 40 5.48 -11.58 3.08
N VAL A 41 6.29 -10.66 2.56
CA VAL A 41 5.91 -9.79 1.46
C VAL A 41 6.46 -10.36 0.16
N ALA A 42 5.57 -10.86 -0.71
CA ALA A 42 5.94 -11.48 -1.97
C ALA A 42 5.61 -10.63 -3.20
N LYS A 43 4.85 -9.58 -3.02
CA LYS A 43 4.46 -8.63 -4.07
C LYS A 43 4.60 -7.20 -3.53
N ASP A 44 4.36 -6.20 -4.36
CA ASP A 44 4.49 -4.81 -3.94
C ASP A 44 3.44 -4.44 -2.89
N VAL A 45 3.88 -3.68 -1.89
CA VAL A 45 2.99 -3.22 -0.81
C VAL A 45 2.39 -1.88 -1.24
N PRO A 46 1.07 -1.79 -1.40
CA PRO A 46 0.46 -0.54 -1.87
C PRO A 46 0.66 0.58 -0.86
N PRO A 47 0.84 1.83 -1.35
CA PRO A 47 0.99 2.98 -0.46
C PRO A 47 -0.18 3.12 0.50
N TYR A 48 0.07 3.63 1.68
CA TYR A 48 -0.93 4.01 2.69
C TYR A 48 -1.65 2.85 3.36
N MET A 49 -1.29 1.61 3.05
CA MET A 49 -2.03 0.42 3.50
C MET A 49 -1.25 -0.36 4.54
N ILE A 50 -1.99 -1.11 5.34
CA ILE A 50 -1.43 -2.14 6.22
C ILE A 50 -1.51 -3.47 5.51
N VAL A 51 -0.40 -4.19 5.46
CA VAL A 51 -0.37 -5.58 5.02
C VAL A 51 0.14 -6.45 6.15
N ASP A 52 -0.37 -7.66 6.24
CA ASP A 52 -0.02 -8.58 7.34
C ASP A 52 -0.20 -10.02 6.90
N GLY A 53 0.58 -10.89 7.50
CA GLY A 53 0.45 -12.33 7.31
C GLY A 53 1.53 -12.98 6.46
N ASN A 54 1.38 -14.29 6.26
CA ASN A 54 2.28 -15.13 5.46
C ASN A 54 1.46 -16.07 4.58
N PRO A 55 1.25 -15.78 3.28
CA PRO A 55 1.67 -14.54 2.61
C PRO A 55 0.87 -13.33 3.08
N ALA A 56 1.46 -12.16 3.01
CA ALA A 56 0.82 -10.93 3.47
C ALA A 56 -0.38 -10.58 2.58
N THR A 57 -1.44 -10.08 3.21
CA THR A 57 -2.64 -9.57 2.54
C THR A 57 -2.92 -8.16 3.00
N CYS A 58 -3.66 -7.38 2.21
CA CYS A 58 -4.00 -6.02 2.56
C CYS A 58 -5.16 -6.00 3.57
N CYS A 59 -4.90 -5.43 4.74
CA CYS A 59 -5.86 -5.39 5.84
C CYS A 59 -6.71 -4.12 5.85
N GLY A 60 -6.18 -3.02 5.38
CA GLY A 60 -6.86 -1.73 5.37
C GLY A 60 -5.91 -0.57 5.32
N PRO A 61 -6.43 0.68 5.33
CA PRO A 61 -5.59 1.86 5.40
C PRO A 61 -4.84 1.94 6.73
N ASN A 62 -3.62 2.48 6.67
CA ASN A 62 -2.78 2.71 7.84
C ASN A 62 -3.22 3.99 8.57
N THR A 63 -4.41 4.00 9.12
CA THR A 63 -5.04 5.19 9.70
C THR A 63 -4.16 5.87 10.75
N VAL A 64 -3.56 5.11 11.65
CA VAL A 64 -2.70 5.66 12.70
C VAL A 64 -1.46 6.32 12.10
N GLY A 65 -0.79 5.65 11.16
CA GLY A 65 0.39 6.19 10.48
C GLY A 65 0.07 7.43 9.67
N LEU A 66 -1.06 7.44 8.98
CA LEU A 66 -1.49 8.60 8.21
C LEU A 66 -1.71 9.82 9.10
N LYS A 67 -2.38 9.66 10.24
CA LYS A 67 -2.56 10.73 11.21
C LYS A 67 -1.23 11.23 11.77
N ARG A 68 -0.33 10.32 12.13
CA ARG A 68 0.99 10.67 12.67
C ARG A 68 1.83 11.46 11.67
N ASN A 69 1.63 11.23 10.38
CA ASN A 69 2.34 11.92 9.32
C ASN A 69 1.60 13.17 8.81
N GLY A 70 0.59 13.63 9.53
CA GLY A 70 -0.05 14.91 9.28
C GLY A 70 -1.10 14.93 8.19
N LEU A 71 -1.56 13.76 7.71
CA LEU A 71 -2.64 13.75 6.72
C LEU A 71 -3.97 14.13 7.40
N ASN A 72 -4.65 15.09 6.79
CA ASN A 72 -5.92 15.60 7.32
C ASN A 72 -7.09 14.67 7.00
N THR A 73 -8.27 15.02 7.50
CA THR A 73 -9.47 14.20 7.31
C THR A 73 -9.83 13.97 5.84
N PRO A 74 -9.84 15.00 4.96
CA PRO A 74 -10.09 14.76 3.53
C PRO A 74 -9.08 13.83 2.86
N GLN A 75 -7.79 13.96 3.20
CA GLN A 75 -6.75 13.09 2.65
C GLN A 75 -6.97 11.64 3.08
N ARG A 76 -7.26 11.41 4.35
CA ARG A 76 -7.53 10.05 4.86
C ARG A 76 -8.81 9.47 4.27
N ALA A 77 -9.84 10.30 4.05
CA ALA A 77 -11.08 9.86 3.41
C ALA A 77 -10.84 9.42 1.96
N CYS A 78 -10.01 10.16 1.23
CA CYS A 78 -9.59 9.79 -0.13
C CYS A 78 -8.93 8.41 -0.14
N ILE A 79 -7.99 8.19 0.75
CA ILE A 79 -7.27 6.91 0.85
C ILE A 79 -8.23 5.77 1.19
N ARG A 80 -9.15 6.00 2.12
CA ARG A 80 -10.16 5.00 2.49
C ARG A 80 -11.06 4.65 1.30
N GLN A 81 -11.43 5.62 0.52
CA GLN A 81 -12.25 5.42 -0.68
C GLN A 81 -11.49 4.57 -1.72
N MET A 82 -10.22 4.88 -1.95
CA MET A 82 -9.37 4.08 -2.85
C MET A 82 -9.22 2.65 -2.36
N PHE A 83 -9.06 2.46 -1.04
CA PHE A 83 -9.01 1.14 -0.45
C PHE A 83 -10.27 0.32 -0.76
N LYS A 84 -11.43 0.90 -0.57
CA LYS A 84 -12.69 0.20 -0.84
C LYS A 84 -12.81 -0.20 -2.31
N ILE A 85 -12.42 0.67 -3.20
CA ILE A 85 -12.51 0.39 -4.65
C ILE A 85 -11.50 -0.69 -5.06
N MET A 86 -10.26 -0.59 -4.62
CA MET A 86 -9.20 -1.50 -5.04
C MET A 86 -9.29 -2.88 -4.37
N PHE A 87 -9.65 -2.94 -3.10
CA PHE A 87 -9.51 -4.15 -2.30
C PHE A 87 -10.83 -4.75 -1.80
N ARG A 88 -11.93 -4.02 -1.85
CA ARG A 88 -13.23 -4.46 -1.31
C ARG A 88 -14.35 -4.43 -2.34
N SER A 89 -14.02 -4.30 -3.63
CA SER A 89 -14.99 -4.40 -4.72
C SER A 89 -14.69 -5.66 -5.54
N ASP A 90 -15.57 -5.97 -6.49
CA ASP A 90 -15.37 -7.09 -7.41
C ASP A 90 -14.56 -6.71 -8.65
N LEU A 91 -14.02 -5.51 -8.68
CA LEU A 91 -13.27 -5.00 -9.83
C LEU A 91 -11.86 -5.59 -9.86
N ASN A 92 -11.36 -5.89 -11.05
CA ASN A 92 -9.94 -6.21 -11.21
C ASN A 92 -9.10 -4.93 -11.08
N THR A 93 -7.78 -5.05 -11.06
CA THR A 93 -6.88 -3.91 -10.85
C THR A 93 -7.10 -2.80 -11.88
N THR A 94 -7.20 -3.14 -13.17
CA THR A 94 -7.41 -2.15 -14.23
C THR A 94 -8.74 -1.43 -14.07
N GLN A 95 -9.80 -2.17 -13.80
CA GLN A 95 -11.14 -1.62 -13.57
C GLN A 95 -11.16 -0.73 -12.32
N ALA A 96 -10.49 -1.17 -11.24
CA ALA A 96 -10.43 -0.40 -10.01
C ALA A 96 -9.70 0.93 -10.20
N LEU A 97 -8.58 0.93 -10.94
CA LEU A 97 -7.87 2.16 -11.27
C LEU A 97 -8.76 3.12 -12.06
N HIS A 98 -9.52 2.59 -13.01
CA HIS A 98 -10.45 3.39 -13.82
C HIS A 98 -11.55 4.01 -12.95
N GLU A 99 -12.11 3.24 -12.03
CA GLU A 99 -13.12 3.71 -11.08
C GLU A 99 -12.56 4.78 -10.15
N ILE A 100 -11.35 4.59 -9.62
CA ILE A 100 -10.69 5.57 -8.77
C ILE A 100 -10.53 6.90 -9.51
N GLU A 101 -10.08 6.85 -10.75
CA GLU A 101 -9.92 8.06 -11.57
C GLU A 101 -11.25 8.80 -11.78
N SER A 102 -12.35 8.05 -11.90
CA SER A 102 -13.68 8.62 -12.16
C SER A 102 -14.35 9.21 -10.92
N VAL A 103 -14.20 8.59 -9.75
CA VAL A 103 -15.01 8.95 -8.58
C VAL A 103 -14.24 9.51 -7.40
N VAL A 104 -12.93 9.28 -7.32
CA VAL A 104 -12.10 9.82 -6.23
C VAL A 104 -11.59 11.19 -6.65
N GLU A 105 -11.74 12.18 -5.76
CA GLU A 105 -11.28 13.54 -6.01
C GLU A 105 -9.77 13.56 -6.26
N GLU A 106 -9.32 14.36 -7.22
CA GLU A 106 -7.91 14.50 -7.54
C GLU A 106 -7.11 15.02 -6.35
N SER A 107 -5.99 14.36 -6.06
CA SER A 107 -5.11 14.71 -4.96
C SER A 107 -3.73 14.09 -5.19
N ASP A 108 -2.74 14.53 -4.42
CA ASP A 108 -1.40 13.93 -4.48
C ASP A 108 -1.44 12.46 -4.07
N GLU A 109 -2.25 12.11 -3.08
CA GLU A 109 -2.40 10.73 -2.63
C GLU A 109 -3.01 9.84 -3.70
N ARG A 110 -4.02 10.33 -4.41
CA ARG A 110 -4.61 9.59 -5.53
C ARG A 110 -3.58 9.37 -6.63
N THR A 111 -2.87 10.41 -7.02
CA THR A 111 -1.85 10.34 -8.06
C THR A 111 -0.76 9.33 -7.70
N HIS A 112 -0.24 9.41 -6.48
CA HIS A 112 0.81 8.51 -6.02
C HIS A 112 0.35 7.05 -6.00
N PHE A 113 -0.84 6.81 -5.45
CA PHE A 113 -1.40 5.46 -5.39
C PHE A 113 -1.60 4.86 -6.78
N MET A 114 -2.20 5.63 -7.69
CA MET A 114 -2.46 5.13 -9.04
C MET A 114 -1.17 4.87 -9.82
N GLU A 115 -0.20 5.78 -9.73
CA GLU A 115 1.09 5.59 -10.38
C GLU A 115 1.83 4.38 -9.83
N PHE A 116 1.80 4.20 -8.51
CA PHE A 116 2.42 3.04 -7.87
C PHE A 116 1.83 1.74 -8.44
N VAL A 117 0.52 1.64 -8.49
CA VAL A 117 -0.15 0.44 -9.01
C VAL A 117 0.17 0.21 -10.48
N ARG A 118 0.17 1.27 -11.29
CA ARG A 118 0.47 1.17 -12.72
C ARG A 118 1.91 0.72 -12.99
N LYS A 119 2.86 1.15 -12.17
CA LYS A 119 4.28 0.81 -12.33
C LYS A 119 4.62 -0.56 -11.77
N SER A 120 3.76 -1.16 -10.98
CA SER A 120 4.04 -2.43 -10.33
C SER A 120 4.16 -3.55 -11.35
N ILE A 121 5.34 -4.16 -11.41
CA ILE A 121 5.63 -5.28 -12.32
C ILE A 121 5.16 -6.59 -11.70
N ARG A 122 5.41 -6.75 -10.40
CA ARG A 122 5.05 -7.98 -9.68
C ARG A 122 3.57 -8.06 -9.30
N GLY A 123 2.85 -6.94 -9.42
CA GLY A 123 1.51 -6.80 -8.88
C GLY A 123 1.54 -6.34 -7.44
N ILE A 124 0.40 -5.87 -6.95
CA ILE A 124 0.25 -5.42 -5.57
C ILE A 124 -0.36 -6.50 -4.70
N ILE A 125 -0.03 -6.47 -3.42
CA ILE A 125 -0.68 -7.33 -2.42
C ILE A 125 -2.15 -6.92 -2.29
N LYS A 126 -3.02 -7.88 -2.31
CA LYS A 126 -4.46 -7.68 -2.05
C LYS A 126 -4.88 -8.53 -0.80
#